data_f0160ad9e4628ca4a75f0aaffcbf1763
#
_entry.id   f0160ad9e4628ca4a75f0aaffcbf1763
#
_cell.length_a   1.000
_cell.length_b   1.000
_cell.length_c   1.000
_cell.angle_alpha   90.00
_cell.angle_beta   90.00
_cell.angle_gamma   90.00
#
_symmetry.space_group_name_H-M   'P 1'
#
loop_
_entity.id
_entity.type
_entity.pdbx_description
1 polymer ?
#
loop_
_entity_poly.entity_id
_entity_poly.type
_entity_poly.pdbx_seq_one_letter_code
_entity_poly.pdbx_strand_id
1 'polypeptide(L)'
;MATRIALLADIHGNAAALDAVLVDVRRAAPDLIAVCGDLALNGPRPADAIDRVMELEAAGAFVVQGNTDIAVADLDFTAAFPWFDEVPRANVAAAEWTHDAIGDERLEWLRRLPAERRIREDGTLVLVCHASPGSQTAGLGTDVDAATIVERVTRTDARVVGCGHTHVADVRDLGWKVIVNPGSCGYAFDGDPGAAWALLTLDGDVVAAELRRTAYDTQPVSDELSARGLVGDVYRAATIRTGRFVR
;
A
#
# COMPACT_ATOMS: atom_id res chain seq x y z
N MET A 1 -26.57 7.48 6.86
CA MET A 1 -26.14 6.08 7.13
C MET A 1 -24.62 6.11 7.16
N ALA A 2 -24.00 5.34 8.06
CA ALA A 2 -22.53 5.32 8.14
C ALA A 2 -21.93 4.80 6.84
N THR A 3 -20.92 5.49 6.29
CA THR A 3 -20.16 5.06 5.12
C THR A 3 -18.96 4.23 5.56
N ARG A 4 -18.75 3.08 4.93
CA ARG A 4 -17.64 2.16 5.23
C ARG A 4 -16.66 2.09 4.06
N ILE A 5 -15.39 2.32 4.35
CA ILE A 5 -14.33 2.33 3.33
C ILE A 5 -13.29 1.24 3.68
N ALA A 6 -13.04 0.30 2.78
CA ALA A 6 -11.91 -0.61 2.91
C ALA A 6 -10.63 0.09 2.42
N LEU A 7 -9.60 0.14 3.27
CA LEU A 7 -8.29 0.68 2.94
C LEU A 7 -7.29 -0.47 2.77
N LEU A 8 -6.63 -0.51 1.61
CA LEU A 8 -5.56 -1.44 1.26
C LEU A 8 -4.30 -0.63 0.93
N ALA A 9 -3.13 -1.20 1.20
CA ALA A 9 -1.84 -0.59 0.86
C ALA A 9 -0.77 -1.66 0.61
N ASP A 10 0.28 -1.29 -0.09
CA ASP A 10 1.54 -2.06 -0.14
C ASP A 10 1.30 -3.52 -0.57
N ILE A 11 0.69 -3.70 -1.74
CA ILE A 11 0.33 -5.01 -2.32
C ILE A 11 1.57 -5.74 -2.80
N HIS A 12 2.51 -4.98 -3.37
CA HIS A 12 3.83 -5.48 -3.76
C HIS A 12 3.83 -6.74 -4.62
N GLY A 13 2.98 -6.81 -5.66
CA GLY A 13 2.95 -7.94 -6.59
C GLY A 13 2.57 -9.29 -5.96
N ASN A 14 2.00 -9.27 -4.76
CA ASN A 14 1.52 -10.45 -4.06
C ASN A 14 0.02 -10.66 -4.33
N ALA A 15 -0.28 -11.18 -5.53
CA ALA A 15 -1.66 -11.41 -5.96
C ALA A 15 -2.41 -12.39 -5.04
N ALA A 16 -1.72 -13.37 -4.46
CA ALA A 16 -2.34 -14.35 -3.56
C ALA A 16 -2.83 -13.70 -2.26
N ALA A 17 -2.04 -12.79 -1.68
CA ALA A 17 -2.44 -12.01 -0.51
C ALA A 17 -3.63 -11.10 -0.84
N LEU A 18 -3.56 -10.38 -1.97
CA LEU A 18 -4.65 -9.52 -2.43
C LEU A 18 -5.94 -10.32 -2.66
N ASP A 19 -5.89 -11.47 -3.33
CA ASP A 19 -7.04 -12.33 -3.55
C ASP A 19 -7.71 -12.74 -2.23
N ALA A 20 -6.91 -13.11 -1.22
CA ALA A 20 -7.42 -13.45 0.11
C ALA A 20 -8.09 -12.25 0.79
N VAL A 21 -7.46 -11.08 0.76
CA VAL A 21 -8.03 -9.83 1.32
C VAL A 21 -9.34 -9.47 0.62
N LEU A 22 -9.42 -9.58 -0.71
CA LEU A 22 -10.63 -9.26 -1.46
C LEU A 22 -11.80 -10.18 -1.11
N VAL A 23 -11.57 -11.43 -0.68
CA VAL A 23 -12.63 -12.29 -0.13
C VAL A 23 -13.19 -11.70 1.16
N ASP A 24 -12.35 -11.25 2.09
CA ASP A 24 -12.77 -10.69 3.36
C ASP A 24 -13.38 -9.28 3.21
N VAL A 25 -12.85 -8.47 2.29
CA VAL A 25 -13.43 -7.17 1.91
C VAL A 25 -14.86 -7.36 1.38
N ARG A 26 -15.10 -8.32 0.48
CA ARG A 26 -16.45 -8.62 -0.01
C ARG A 26 -17.40 -9.05 1.12
N ARG A 27 -16.92 -9.84 2.09
CA ARG A 27 -17.73 -10.23 3.28
C ARG A 27 -18.02 -9.05 4.20
N ALA A 28 -17.07 -8.13 4.32
CA ALA A 28 -17.26 -6.91 5.09
C ALA A 28 -18.23 -5.94 4.40
N ALA A 29 -18.47 -6.08 3.10
CA ALA A 29 -19.37 -5.25 2.30
C ALA A 29 -19.17 -3.74 2.55
N PRO A 30 -17.96 -3.17 2.30
CA PRO A 30 -17.75 -1.73 2.36
C PRO A 30 -18.50 -1.04 1.22
N ASP A 31 -18.82 0.23 1.41
CA ASP A 31 -19.41 1.07 0.37
C ASP A 31 -18.37 1.51 -0.67
N LEU A 32 -17.11 1.67 -0.24
CA LEU A 32 -16.00 2.11 -1.07
C LEU A 32 -14.74 1.30 -0.75
N ILE A 33 -13.83 1.27 -1.74
CA ILE A 33 -12.47 0.71 -1.58
C ILE A 33 -11.46 1.79 -1.95
N ALA A 34 -10.38 1.91 -1.17
CA ALA A 34 -9.25 2.76 -1.50
C ALA A 34 -7.93 1.98 -1.36
N VAL A 35 -7.02 2.19 -2.32
CA VAL A 35 -5.71 1.53 -2.40
C VAL A 35 -4.62 2.60 -2.36
N CYS A 36 -3.79 2.53 -1.32
CA CYS A 36 -2.79 3.54 -0.98
C CYS A 36 -1.42 3.33 -1.65
N GLY A 37 -1.38 2.76 -2.86
CA GLY A 37 -0.15 2.61 -3.65
C GLY A 37 0.73 1.40 -3.31
N ASP A 38 1.89 1.34 -3.96
CA ASP A 38 2.88 0.26 -3.91
C ASP A 38 2.31 -1.09 -4.35
N LEU A 39 1.96 -1.17 -5.66
CA LEU A 39 1.13 -2.22 -6.20
C LEU A 39 1.94 -3.45 -6.68
N ALA A 40 3.13 -3.22 -7.29
CA ALA A 40 3.76 -4.22 -8.13
C ALA A 40 5.11 -4.76 -7.64
N LEU A 41 6.00 -3.90 -7.11
CA LEU A 41 7.40 -4.23 -6.80
C LEU A 41 7.51 -5.29 -5.69
N ASN A 42 8.52 -6.14 -5.76
CA ASN A 42 8.94 -7.14 -4.75
C ASN A 42 8.24 -8.50 -4.78
N GLY A 43 6.99 -8.60 -5.22
CA GLY A 43 6.28 -9.89 -5.27
C GLY A 43 6.51 -10.69 -6.56
N PRO A 44 6.03 -11.93 -6.60
CA PRO A 44 6.27 -12.82 -7.74
C PRO A 44 5.31 -12.60 -8.91
N ARG A 45 4.12 -12.04 -8.67
CA ARG A 45 3.03 -11.92 -9.65
C ARG A 45 2.54 -10.48 -9.82
N PRO A 46 3.43 -9.56 -10.28
CA PRO A 46 3.08 -8.14 -10.36
C PRO A 46 1.96 -7.84 -11.37
N ALA A 47 1.96 -8.50 -12.53
CA ALA A 47 0.92 -8.31 -13.53
C ALA A 47 -0.47 -8.71 -13.00
N ASP A 48 -0.56 -9.88 -12.35
CA ASP A 48 -1.81 -10.34 -11.75
C ASP A 48 -2.32 -9.39 -10.67
N ALA A 49 -1.42 -8.86 -9.83
CA ALA A 49 -1.79 -7.90 -8.77
C ALA A 49 -2.32 -6.60 -9.37
N ILE A 50 -1.64 -6.05 -10.40
CA ILE A 50 -2.09 -4.85 -11.10
C ILE A 50 -3.45 -5.06 -11.75
N ASP A 51 -3.68 -6.18 -12.46
CA ASP A 51 -4.96 -6.47 -13.12
C ASP A 51 -6.13 -6.41 -12.13
N ARG A 52 -5.95 -6.99 -10.93
CA ARG A 52 -6.97 -6.93 -9.89
C ARG A 52 -7.23 -5.52 -9.39
N VAL A 53 -6.19 -4.69 -9.26
CA VAL A 53 -6.36 -3.29 -8.85
C VAL A 53 -7.00 -2.46 -9.96
N MET A 54 -6.68 -2.72 -11.24
CA MET A 54 -7.35 -2.10 -12.38
C MET A 54 -8.85 -2.47 -12.40
N GLU A 55 -9.20 -3.73 -12.11
CA GLU A 55 -10.60 -4.16 -11.98
C GLU A 55 -11.31 -3.44 -10.83
N LEU A 56 -10.64 -3.26 -9.68
CA LEU A 56 -11.18 -2.48 -8.56
C LEU A 56 -11.41 -1.01 -8.94
N GLU A 57 -10.45 -0.37 -9.62
CA GLU A 57 -10.59 1.01 -10.08
C GLU A 57 -11.75 1.14 -11.07
N ALA A 58 -11.87 0.23 -12.04
CA ALA A 58 -12.98 0.18 -12.98
C ALA A 58 -14.35 -0.01 -12.30
N ALA A 59 -14.36 -0.67 -11.12
CA ALA A 59 -15.54 -0.81 -10.26
C ALA A 59 -15.79 0.38 -9.32
N GLY A 60 -14.94 1.42 -9.36
CA GLY A 60 -15.09 2.65 -8.59
C GLY A 60 -14.16 2.81 -7.39
N ALA A 61 -13.17 1.95 -7.22
CA ALA A 61 -12.18 2.13 -6.16
C ALA A 61 -11.27 3.35 -6.42
N PHE A 62 -10.83 3.98 -5.33
CA PHE A 62 -9.86 5.07 -5.36
C PHE A 62 -8.46 4.50 -5.26
N VAL A 63 -7.65 4.68 -6.30
CA VAL A 63 -6.27 4.17 -6.34
C VAL A 63 -5.31 5.33 -6.44
N VAL A 64 -4.20 5.28 -5.69
CA VAL A 64 -3.10 6.25 -5.77
C VAL A 64 -1.79 5.54 -6.09
N GLN A 65 -0.82 6.30 -6.60
CA GLN A 65 0.52 5.82 -6.92
C GLN A 65 1.40 5.84 -5.67
N GLY A 66 2.14 4.75 -5.41
CA GLY A 66 3.20 4.70 -4.41
C GLY A 66 4.59 5.01 -4.99
N ASN A 67 5.60 5.10 -4.13
CA ASN A 67 6.97 5.36 -4.58
C ASN A 67 7.56 4.18 -5.39
N THR A 68 7.23 2.94 -5.03
CA THR A 68 7.72 1.80 -5.79
C THR A 68 7.02 1.65 -7.15
N ASP A 69 5.81 2.20 -7.31
CA ASP A 69 5.15 2.26 -8.61
C ASP A 69 5.88 3.20 -9.58
N ILE A 70 6.48 4.30 -9.07
CA ILE A 70 7.38 5.19 -9.84
C ILE A 70 8.64 4.42 -10.28
N ALA A 71 9.27 3.68 -9.33
CA ALA A 71 10.43 2.86 -9.65
C ALA A 71 10.15 1.82 -10.74
N VAL A 72 8.94 1.23 -10.74
CA VAL A 72 8.54 0.25 -11.76
C VAL A 72 8.14 0.93 -13.06
N ALA A 73 7.32 1.98 -13.03
CA ALA A 73 6.78 2.58 -14.24
C ALA A 73 7.82 3.33 -15.07
N ASP A 74 8.72 4.07 -14.40
CA ASP A 74 9.64 5.01 -15.05
C ASP A 74 11.13 4.67 -14.84
N LEU A 75 11.42 3.65 -14.02
CA LEU A 75 12.79 3.32 -13.53
C LEU A 75 13.48 4.55 -12.90
N ASP A 76 12.70 5.47 -12.34
CA ASP A 76 13.21 6.63 -11.62
C ASP A 76 13.50 6.29 -10.16
N PHE A 77 14.67 5.75 -9.94
CA PHE A 77 15.12 5.32 -8.61
C PHE A 77 15.41 6.49 -7.67
N THR A 78 15.73 7.66 -8.19
CA THR A 78 16.01 8.86 -7.39
C THR A 78 14.69 9.39 -6.78
N ALA A 79 13.63 9.46 -7.56
CA ALA A 79 12.32 9.86 -7.06
C ALA A 79 11.73 8.81 -6.10
N ALA A 80 11.92 7.52 -6.43
CA ALA A 80 11.34 6.43 -5.65
C ALA A 80 12.02 6.17 -4.31
N PHE A 81 13.34 6.36 -4.22
CA PHE A 81 14.17 6.01 -3.07
C PHE A 81 15.14 7.15 -2.69
N PRO A 82 14.64 8.36 -2.35
CA PRO A 82 15.48 9.54 -2.14
C PRO A 82 16.41 9.48 -0.91
N TRP A 83 16.26 8.45 -0.08
CA TRP A 83 17.12 8.22 1.09
C TRP A 83 18.38 7.42 0.80
N PHE A 84 18.56 6.95 -0.44
CA PHE A 84 19.79 6.27 -0.87
C PHE A 84 20.63 7.19 -1.75
N ASP A 85 21.88 7.37 -1.43
CA ASP A 85 22.88 7.98 -2.33
C ASP A 85 23.11 7.07 -3.56
N GLU A 86 23.16 5.74 -3.34
CA GLU A 86 23.21 4.70 -4.35
C GLU A 86 22.15 3.62 -4.02
N VAL A 87 21.16 3.45 -4.91
CA VAL A 87 20.08 2.49 -4.69
C VAL A 87 20.61 1.06 -4.75
N PRO A 88 20.30 0.22 -3.74
CA PRO A 88 20.80 -1.15 -3.70
C PRO A 88 20.46 -1.93 -4.96
N ARG A 89 21.43 -2.67 -5.50
CA ARG A 89 21.26 -3.48 -6.72
C ARG A 89 20.06 -4.43 -6.67
N ALA A 90 19.71 -4.92 -5.49
CA ALA A 90 18.53 -5.75 -5.29
C ALA A 90 17.22 -5.02 -5.61
N ASN A 91 17.13 -3.72 -5.31
CA ASN A 91 15.95 -2.92 -5.61
C ASN A 91 15.89 -2.61 -7.11
N VAL A 92 17.04 -2.23 -7.70
CA VAL A 92 17.14 -1.98 -9.14
C VAL A 92 16.72 -3.21 -9.95
N ALA A 93 17.36 -4.37 -9.67
CA ALA A 93 17.06 -5.60 -10.39
C ALA A 93 15.58 -6.05 -10.24
N ALA A 94 14.97 -5.84 -9.08
CA ALA A 94 13.56 -6.14 -8.89
C ALA A 94 12.65 -5.20 -9.69
N ALA A 95 12.97 -3.90 -9.73
CA ALA A 95 12.17 -2.93 -10.46
C ALA A 95 12.28 -3.14 -11.97
N GLU A 96 13.49 -3.36 -12.50
CA GLU A 96 13.71 -3.68 -13.91
C GLU A 96 12.94 -4.95 -14.32
N TRP A 97 13.07 -6.01 -13.54
CA TRP A 97 12.33 -7.26 -13.80
C TRP A 97 10.80 -7.04 -13.76
N THR A 98 10.32 -6.28 -12.78
CA THR A 98 8.88 -5.99 -12.64
C THR A 98 8.39 -5.15 -13.81
N HIS A 99 9.15 -4.14 -14.24
CA HIS A 99 8.89 -3.29 -15.40
C HIS A 99 8.69 -4.16 -16.66
N ASP A 100 9.63 -5.06 -16.92
CA ASP A 100 9.56 -5.94 -18.10
C ASP A 100 8.39 -6.94 -18.01
N ALA A 101 8.08 -7.42 -16.80
CA ALA A 101 7.06 -8.44 -16.58
C ALA A 101 5.61 -7.95 -16.72
N ILE A 102 5.34 -6.66 -16.46
CA ILE A 102 3.95 -6.15 -16.44
C ILE A 102 3.46 -5.65 -17.80
N GLY A 103 4.36 -5.29 -18.71
CA GLY A 103 4.04 -4.84 -20.06
C GLY A 103 3.49 -3.41 -20.14
N ASP A 104 3.48 -2.86 -21.36
CA ASP A 104 3.26 -1.44 -21.65
C ASP A 104 1.91 -0.90 -21.15
N GLU A 105 0.83 -1.67 -21.26
CA GLU A 105 -0.51 -1.23 -20.83
C GLU A 105 -0.56 -0.94 -19.32
N ARG A 106 0.03 -1.83 -18.51
CA ARG A 106 0.07 -1.67 -17.06
C ARG A 106 1.06 -0.60 -16.62
N LEU A 107 2.19 -0.45 -17.33
CA LEU A 107 3.13 0.64 -17.13
C LEU A 107 2.46 1.99 -17.37
N GLU A 108 1.73 2.14 -18.46
CA GLU A 108 0.99 3.36 -18.78
C GLU A 108 -0.13 3.64 -17.76
N TRP A 109 -0.79 2.61 -17.26
CA TRP A 109 -1.78 2.75 -16.21
C TRP A 109 -1.14 3.22 -14.89
N LEU A 110 0.00 2.64 -14.46
CA LEU A 110 0.74 3.08 -13.26
C LEU A 110 1.16 4.56 -13.36
N ARG A 111 1.62 5.02 -14.52
CA ARG A 111 2.01 6.42 -14.76
C ARG A 111 0.85 7.40 -14.60
N ARG A 112 -0.37 6.98 -14.93
CA ARG A 112 -1.57 7.83 -14.83
C ARG A 112 -2.16 7.89 -13.44
N LEU A 113 -1.75 7.03 -12.52
CA LEU A 113 -2.26 7.06 -11.16
C LEU A 113 -1.88 8.40 -10.48
N PRO A 114 -2.82 9.07 -9.81
CA PRO A 114 -2.51 10.28 -9.07
C PRO A 114 -1.75 9.93 -7.78
N ALA A 115 -0.97 10.90 -7.28
CA ALA A 115 -0.29 10.79 -5.98
C ALA A 115 -1.29 10.78 -4.79
N GLU A 116 -2.47 11.41 -4.98
CA GLU A 116 -3.49 11.56 -3.94
C GLU A 116 -4.89 11.49 -4.51
N ARG A 117 -5.84 11.01 -3.69
CA ARG A 117 -7.29 11.07 -3.94
C ARG A 117 -8.01 11.64 -2.75
N ARG A 118 -9.09 12.37 -3.00
CA ARG A 118 -9.96 12.94 -1.98
C ARG A 118 -11.34 12.30 -2.08
N ILE A 119 -11.83 11.77 -0.97
CA ILE A 119 -13.14 11.15 -0.83
C ILE A 119 -13.93 12.00 0.15
N ARG A 120 -15.13 12.44 -0.23
CA ARG A 120 -16.02 13.17 0.66
C ARG A 120 -17.29 12.36 0.89
N GLU A 121 -17.39 11.81 2.08
CA GLU A 121 -18.51 10.97 2.46
C GLU A 121 -19.01 11.35 3.85
N ASP A 122 -20.32 11.36 4.02
CA ASP A 122 -21.01 11.65 5.29
C ASP A 122 -20.51 12.92 6.01
N GLY A 123 -20.20 13.97 5.22
CA GLY A 123 -19.66 15.24 5.73
C GLY A 123 -18.15 15.22 6.01
N THR A 124 -17.52 14.08 6.03
CA THR A 124 -16.09 13.91 6.31
C THR A 124 -15.27 13.88 5.02
N LEU A 125 -14.15 14.60 5.01
CA LEU A 125 -13.14 14.53 3.96
C LEU A 125 -12.03 13.54 4.36
N VAL A 126 -11.81 12.55 3.51
CA VAL A 126 -10.72 11.57 3.60
C VAL A 126 -9.71 11.89 2.50
N LEU A 127 -8.44 12.02 2.83
CA LEU A 127 -7.32 12.00 1.89
C LEU A 127 -6.76 10.58 1.83
N VAL A 128 -6.64 10.05 0.63
CA VAL A 128 -5.89 8.82 0.35
C VAL A 128 -4.58 9.23 -0.31
N CYS A 129 -3.47 8.84 0.27
CA CYS A 129 -2.11 9.07 -0.23
C CYS A 129 -1.25 7.83 0.02
N HIS A 130 -0.01 7.80 -0.51
CA HIS A 130 0.86 6.66 -0.23
C HIS A 130 1.59 6.81 1.11
N ALA A 131 2.48 7.79 1.27
CA ALA A 131 3.28 7.93 2.49
C ALA A 131 2.72 9.00 3.45
N SER A 132 2.51 10.22 2.97
CA SER A 132 1.86 11.30 3.72
C SER A 132 1.34 12.38 2.77
N PRO A 133 0.51 13.34 3.24
CA PRO A 133 0.03 14.43 2.41
C PRO A 133 1.17 15.19 1.72
N GLY A 134 1.14 15.23 0.38
CA GLY A 134 2.15 15.86 -0.47
C GLY A 134 3.45 15.08 -0.64
N SER A 135 3.52 13.82 -0.21
CA SER A 135 4.72 13.00 -0.36
C SER A 135 4.41 11.52 -0.56
N GLN A 136 5.10 10.89 -1.52
CA GLN A 136 5.06 9.45 -1.74
C GLN A 136 6.19 8.70 -1.00
N THR A 137 7.10 9.42 -0.29
CA THR A 137 8.30 8.84 0.31
C THR A 137 8.49 9.19 1.79
N ALA A 138 7.90 10.29 2.28
CA ALA A 138 7.99 10.70 3.67
C ALA A 138 6.81 10.13 4.48
N GLY A 139 6.98 8.95 5.07
CA GLY A 139 5.92 8.21 5.75
C GLY A 139 5.48 8.80 7.09
N LEU A 140 4.38 8.25 7.63
CA LEU A 140 3.83 8.57 8.94
C LEU A 140 4.05 7.39 9.91
N GLY A 141 5.27 6.84 9.95
CA GLY A 141 5.62 5.69 10.79
C GLY A 141 5.61 5.97 12.29
N THR A 142 5.64 4.91 13.10
CA THR A 142 5.71 5.01 14.58
C THR A 142 7.05 5.51 15.10
N ASP A 143 8.07 5.49 14.26
CA ASP A 143 9.43 6.00 14.48
C ASP A 143 9.56 7.50 14.18
N VAL A 144 8.53 8.13 13.59
CA VAL A 144 8.52 9.57 13.29
C VAL A 144 8.01 10.33 14.51
N ASP A 145 8.72 11.40 14.90
CA ASP A 145 8.35 12.23 16.04
C ASP A 145 7.03 12.98 15.83
N ALA A 146 6.36 13.33 16.95
CA ALA A 146 5.04 13.92 16.93
C ALA A 146 4.99 15.29 16.20
N ALA A 147 6.04 16.09 16.27
CA ALA A 147 6.08 17.40 15.62
C ALA A 147 6.13 17.24 14.10
N THR A 148 6.94 16.33 13.60
CA THR A 148 7.02 15.97 12.18
C THR A 148 5.70 15.36 11.68
N ILE A 149 5.04 14.50 12.47
CA ILE A 149 3.71 13.99 12.13
C ILE A 149 2.71 15.15 11.95
N VAL A 150 2.64 16.05 12.92
CA VAL A 150 1.74 17.22 12.85
C VAL A 150 2.04 18.09 11.64
N GLU A 151 3.33 18.39 11.37
CA GLU A 151 3.74 19.15 10.19
C GLU A 151 3.23 18.49 8.90
N ARG A 152 3.44 17.18 8.74
CA ARG A 152 3.04 16.45 7.52
C ARG A 152 1.52 16.45 7.34
N VAL A 153 0.75 16.16 8.39
CA VAL A 153 -0.70 16.04 8.27
C VAL A 153 -1.42 17.39 8.19
N THR A 154 -0.80 18.50 8.57
CA THR A 154 -1.35 19.84 8.38
C THR A 154 -1.33 20.32 6.93
N ARG A 155 -0.66 19.62 6.03
CA ARG A 155 -0.65 19.92 4.59
C ARG A 155 -1.98 19.62 3.90
N THR A 156 -2.94 19.02 4.60
CA THR A 156 -4.29 18.77 4.10
C THR A 156 -5.36 19.20 5.09
N ASP A 157 -6.51 19.63 4.57
CA ASP A 157 -7.74 19.93 5.31
C ASP A 157 -8.56 18.67 5.64
N ALA A 158 -8.20 17.51 5.09
CA ALA A 158 -8.90 16.26 5.34
C ALA A 158 -8.90 15.88 6.83
N ARG A 159 -10.06 15.45 7.34
CA ARG A 159 -10.23 14.94 8.71
C ARG A 159 -9.54 13.59 8.90
N VAL A 160 -9.51 12.78 7.84
CA VAL A 160 -8.89 11.44 7.83
C VAL A 160 -7.79 11.40 6.78
N VAL A 161 -6.64 10.80 7.12
CA VAL A 161 -5.54 10.50 6.21
C VAL A 161 -5.37 8.98 6.16
N GLY A 162 -5.75 8.35 5.04
CA GLY A 162 -5.44 6.96 4.72
C GLY A 162 -4.10 6.89 4.00
N CYS A 163 -3.15 6.11 4.52
CA CYS A 163 -1.81 5.97 3.96
C CYS A 163 -1.27 4.54 4.08
N GLY A 164 -0.09 4.26 3.52
CA GLY A 164 0.65 3.01 3.57
C GLY A 164 2.13 3.22 3.86
N HIS A 165 3.01 2.70 2.98
CA HIS A 165 4.45 2.92 2.90
C HIS A 165 5.29 2.30 4.03
N THR A 166 4.82 2.32 5.27
CA THR A 166 5.60 1.80 6.42
C THR A 166 5.50 0.29 6.57
N HIS A 167 4.52 -0.33 5.95
CA HIS A 167 4.16 -1.75 6.06
C HIS A 167 3.81 -2.19 7.50
N VAL A 168 3.55 -1.25 8.38
CA VAL A 168 3.15 -1.48 9.79
C VAL A 168 1.77 -0.88 9.98
N ALA A 169 0.82 -1.71 10.41
CA ALA A 169 -0.54 -1.27 10.64
C ALA A 169 -0.61 -0.34 11.87
N ASP A 170 -1.24 0.83 11.70
CA ASP A 170 -1.31 1.84 12.75
C ASP A 170 -2.55 2.74 12.61
N VAL A 171 -3.17 3.09 13.72
CA VAL A 171 -4.25 4.09 13.79
C VAL A 171 -3.91 5.11 14.85
N ARG A 172 -3.85 6.39 14.45
CA ARG A 172 -3.62 7.51 15.38
C ARG A 172 -4.74 8.52 15.31
N ASP A 173 -5.40 8.73 16.43
CA ASP A 173 -6.35 9.82 16.61
C ASP A 173 -5.65 10.99 17.34
N LEU A 174 -5.48 12.10 16.62
CA LEU A 174 -4.91 13.35 17.13
C LEU A 174 -6.00 14.28 17.70
N GLY A 175 -7.24 13.82 17.83
CA GLY A 175 -8.40 14.59 18.23
C GLY A 175 -9.02 15.40 17.07
N TRP A 176 -8.22 16.14 16.34
CA TRP A 176 -8.63 16.95 15.19
C TRP A 176 -8.40 16.26 13.83
N LYS A 177 -7.63 15.17 13.78
CA LYS A 177 -7.31 14.39 12.58
C LYS A 177 -7.07 12.92 12.95
N VAL A 178 -7.51 12.01 12.09
CA VAL A 178 -7.26 10.57 12.23
C VAL A 178 -6.34 10.11 11.10
N ILE A 179 -5.27 9.41 11.44
CA ILE A 179 -4.35 8.76 10.50
C ILE A 179 -4.64 7.26 10.54
N VAL A 180 -4.83 6.65 9.38
CA VAL A 180 -5.08 5.21 9.24
C VAL A 180 -4.08 4.64 8.25
N ASN A 181 -3.16 3.83 8.74
CA ASN A 181 -2.29 3.00 7.94
C ASN A 181 -2.77 1.54 8.07
N PRO A 182 -3.28 0.92 7.02
CA PRO A 182 -3.78 -0.46 7.11
C PRO A 182 -2.65 -1.49 7.31
N GLY A 183 -1.38 -1.10 7.22
CA GLY A 183 -0.26 -2.00 7.05
C GLY A 183 -0.12 -2.46 5.61
N SER A 184 0.66 -3.52 5.37
CA SER A 184 0.87 -4.04 4.03
C SER A 184 -0.03 -5.24 3.72
N CYS A 185 -0.71 -5.19 2.58
CA CYS A 185 -1.47 -6.32 2.06
C CYS A 185 -0.54 -7.47 1.66
N GLY A 186 0.61 -7.18 1.02
CA GLY A 186 1.44 -8.21 0.40
C GLY A 186 2.86 -8.36 0.96
N TYR A 187 3.35 -7.42 1.79
CA TYR A 187 4.76 -7.37 2.20
C TYR A 187 4.92 -6.75 3.59
N ALA A 188 4.34 -7.37 4.62
CA ALA A 188 4.28 -6.86 5.99
C ALA A 188 5.65 -6.80 6.70
N PHE A 189 5.81 -5.82 7.63
CA PHE A 189 7.03 -5.63 8.45
C PHE A 189 6.76 -5.65 9.96
N ASP A 190 5.52 -5.89 10.38
CA ASP A 190 5.09 -5.84 11.78
C ASP A 190 5.16 -7.18 12.53
N GLY A 191 5.71 -8.20 11.89
CA GLY A 191 5.92 -9.53 12.49
C GLY A 191 4.78 -10.51 12.30
N ASP A 192 3.70 -10.11 11.62
CA ASP A 192 2.59 -10.99 11.21
C ASP A 192 2.58 -11.11 9.68
N PRO A 193 2.78 -12.32 9.11
CA PRO A 193 2.82 -12.53 7.67
C PRO A 193 1.45 -12.49 6.98
N GLY A 194 0.34 -12.40 7.74
CA GLY A 194 -0.99 -12.24 7.17
C GLY A 194 -1.15 -10.92 6.41
N ALA A 195 -2.03 -10.90 5.43
CA ALA A 195 -2.32 -9.74 4.61
C ALA A 195 -3.11 -8.68 5.40
N ALA A 196 -2.55 -7.49 5.58
CA ALA A 196 -3.17 -6.41 6.35
C ALA A 196 -4.09 -5.54 5.48
N TRP A 197 -5.17 -5.06 6.10
CA TRP A 197 -6.08 -4.08 5.56
C TRP A 197 -6.85 -3.41 6.69
N ALA A 198 -7.59 -2.33 6.42
CA ALA A 198 -8.39 -1.66 7.43
C ALA A 198 -9.82 -1.41 6.93
N LEU A 199 -10.76 -1.34 7.86
CA LEU A 199 -12.12 -0.89 7.61
C LEU A 199 -12.34 0.42 8.36
N LEU A 200 -12.45 1.51 7.60
CA LEU A 200 -12.80 2.84 8.08
C LEU A 200 -14.33 2.98 8.06
N THR A 201 -14.91 3.49 9.15
CA THR A 201 -16.32 3.82 9.24
C THR A 201 -16.49 5.31 9.55
N LEU A 202 -17.28 5.99 8.74
CA LEU A 202 -17.64 7.40 8.87
C LEU A 202 -19.13 7.48 9.22
N ASP A 203 -19.49 8.13 10.37
CA ASP A 203 -20.87 8.32 10.80
C ASP A 203 -21.00 9.73 11.40
N GLY A 204 -21.32 10.69 10.55
CA GLY A 204 -21.29 12.11 10.89
C GLY A 204 -19.87 12.54 11.32
N ASP A 205 -19.75 13.03 12.56
CA ASP A 205 -18.47 13.44 13.14
C ASP A 205 -17.63 12.27 13.70
N VAL A 206 -18.21 11.06 13.75
CA VAL A 206 -17.54 9.88 14.28
C VAL A 206 -16.70 9.21 13.19
N VAL A 207 -15.43 9.01 13.49
CA VAL A 207 -14.48 8.28 12.65
C VAL A 207 -13.98 7.08 13.44
N ALA A 208 -14.21 5.88 12.95
CA ALA A 208 -13.69 4.64 13.52
C ALA A 208 -12.88 3.88 12.48
N ALA A 209 -11.75 3.31 12.87
CA ALA A 209 -10.94 2.47 12.02
C ALA A 209 -10.62 1.15 12.72
N GLU A 210 -10.86 0.04 12.01
CA GLU A 210 -10.57 -1.31 12.45
C GLU A 210 -9.45 -1.89 11.59
N LEU A 211 -8.31 -2.17 12.21
CA LEU A 211 -7.21 -2.89 11.55
C LEU A 211 -7.57 -4.38 11.45
N ARG A 212 -7.39 -4.95 10.28
CA ARG A 212 -7.75 -6.34 9.97
C ARG A 212 -6.57 -7.09 9.37
N ARG A 213 -6.59 -8.40 9.56
CA ARG A 213 -5.55 -9.29 9.07
C ARG A 213 -6.21 -10.53 8.45
N THR A 214 -5.90 -10.82 7.21
CA THR A 214 -6.38 -11.99 6.48
C THR A 214 -5.26 -13.01 6.34
N ALA A 215 -5.50 -14.22 6.78
CA ALA A 215 -4.55 -15.31 6.61
C ALA A 215 -4.54 -15.78 5.14
N TYR A 216 -3.36 -16.03 4.60
CA TYR A 216 -3.15 -16.68 3.30
C TYR A 216 -1.94 -17.61 3.38
N ASP A 217 -1.79 -18.52 2.43
CA ASP A 217 -0.62 -19.40 2.37
C ASP A 217 0.58 -18.67 1.79
N THR A 218 1.53 -18.32 2.65
CA THR A 218 2.76 -17.60 2.27
C THR A 218 3.80 -18.48 1.62
N GLN A 219 3.73 -19.83 1.79
CA GLN A 219 4.74 -20.75 1.32
C GLN A 219 4.86 -20.77 -0.21
N PRO A 220 3.76 -20.94 -1.00
CA PRO A 220 3.85 -20.92 -2.46
C PRO A 220 4.41 -19.59 -2.99
N VAL A 221 4.04 -18.45 -2.39
CA VAL A 221 4.52 -17.11 -2.78
C VAL A 221 6.03 -16.97 -2.54
N SER A 222 6.49 -17.45 -1.38
CA SER A 222 7.91 -17.48 -1.01
C SER A 222 8.72 -18.39 -1.92
N ASP A 223 8.19 -19.56 -2.26
CA ASP A 223 8.86 -20.52 -3.15
C ASP A 223 8.97 -19.96 -4.57
N GLU A 224 7.94 -19.32 -5.09
CA GLU A 224 7.94 -18.66 -6.40
C GLU A 224 8.96 -17.52 -6.46
N LEU A 225 9.07 -16.69 -5.43
CA LEU A 225 10.12 -15.67 -5.32
C LEU A 225 11.51 -16.27 -5.30
N SER A 226 11.71 -17.33 -4.48
CA SER A 226 13.00 -18.00 -4.39
C SER A 226 13.41 -18.63 -5.72
N ALA A 227 12.44 -19.18 -6.47
CA ALA A 227 12.66 -19.78 -7.79
C ALA A 227 12.98 -18.73 -8.88
N ARG A 228 12.50 -17.48 -8.74
CA ARG A 228 12.81 -16.39 -9.67
C ARG A 228 14.31 -16.07 -9.72
N GLY A 229 15.00 -16.13 -8.58
CA GLY A 229 16.45 -16.10 -8.48
C GLY A 229 17.10 -14.72 -8.70
N LEU A 230 16.37 -13.62 -8.57
CA LEU A 230 16.95 -12.28 -8.59
C LEU A 230 17.74 -11.99 -7.31
N VAL A 231 18.69 -11.07 -7.43
CA VAL A 231 19.39 -10.54 -6.24
C VAL A 231 18.37 -10.01 -5.24
N GLY A 232 18.46 -10.51 -4.00
CA GLY A 232 17.54 -10.12 -2.91
C GLY A 232 16.26 -10.95 -2.79
N ASP A 233 15.96 -11.87 -3.70
CA ASP A 233 14.72 -12.67 -3.63
C ASP A 233 14.65 -13.58 -2.41
N VAL A 234 15.78 -14.11 -1.96
CA VAL A 234 15.86 -14.90 -0.72
C VAL A 234 15.39 -14.06 0.48
N TYR A 235 15.77 -12.79 0.54
CA TYR A 235 15.34 -11.86 1.61
C TYR A 235 13.87 -11.50 1.46
N ARG A 236 13.38 -11.25 0.23
CA ARG A 236 11.96 -10.99 -0.04
C ARG A 236 11.08 -12.17 0.35
N ALA A 237 11.49 -13.38 -0.03
CA ALA A 237 10.81 -14.62 0.35
C ALA A 237 10.76 -14.80 1.87
N ALA A 238 11.86 -14.53 2.57
CA ALA A 238 11.92 -14.59 4.02
C ALA A 238 11.02 -13.52 4.68
N THR A 239 10.97 -12.30 4.11
CA THR A 239 10.09 -11.23 4.58
C THR A 239 8.62 -11.65 4.46
N ILE A 240 8.19 -12.18 3.32
CA ILE A 240 6.81 -12.67 3.12
C ILE A 240 6.45 -13.75 4.14
N ARG A 241 7.36 -14.70 4.41
CA ARG A 241 7.08 -15.79 5.34
C ARG A 241 7.02 -15.37 6.79
N THR A 242 7.75 -14.33 7.16
CA THR A 242 7.92 -13.94 8.57
C THR A 242 7.15 -12.68 8.94
N GLY A 243 6.67 -11.92 7.97
CA GLY A 243 6.12 -10.58 8.22
C GLY A 243 7.15 -9.61 8.78
N ARG A 244 8.45 -9.87 8.61
CA ARG A 244 9.54 -9.03 9.13
C ARG A 244 10.48 -8.66 8.00
N PHE A 245 10.88 -7.40 7.95
CA PHE A 245 11.86 -6.96 6.98
C PHE A 245 13.20 -7.69 7.16
N VAL A 246 13.58 -8.50 6.18
CA VAL A 246 14.84 -9.26 6.14
C VAL A 246 15.76 -8.63 5.09
N ARG A 247 17.04 -8.45 5.40
CA ARG A 247 18.09 -7.88 4.54
C ARG A 247 19.43 -8.58 4.77
#